data_548cbe0d3cc2831bfb46b18a53e14ad6
#
_entry.id   548cbe0d3cc2831bfb46b18a53e14ad6
#
_cell.length_a   1.000
_cell.length_b   1.000
_cell.length_c   1.000
_cell.angle_alpha   90.00
_cell.angle_beta   90.00
_cell.angle_gamma   90.00
#
_symmetry.space_group_name_H-M   'P 1'
#
loop_
_entity.id
_entity.type
_entity.pdbx_description
1 polymer ?
#
loop_
_entity_poly.entity_id
_entity_poly.type
_entity_poly.pdbx_seq_one_letter_code
_entity_poly.pdbx_strand_id
1 'polypeptide(L)'
;MKKYYFDKDAQVQQLQNTLAHQRLSQSRTSLDDNEYTNRFSRLDGAINNLAFNLRREWRQIPPWLAPCVNRDACTNPTKEMTAVGRAAISRWLVDELFDRYFHPGLEPGLSAQLKIIEKNLRRLAPPTLSEEEKELLLGKISGWRLSTLDGLSELLAAPQAAANRTILTEGLVEKLIASLCMMLKEPKPPGIETGVAMLVELAVNIAANLPLESRDVFVEYFTPGQAINETTMKIDSGLPALTNPGDGPVEVETGSATSKQTEDTGSIDSREAAGGNGNNAPEEKVDISQQTATGKKKGMFGSFIGGGTGGKKAGPVTSVASMGQSLSGQGPSPADRKEDRIKFSTFMSAQVRGRNVLVKAPVYVWE
;
A
#
# COMPACT_ATOMS: atom_id res chain seq x y z
N MET A 1 20.55 11.30 50.28
CA MET A 1 19.14 11.68 50.13
C MET A 1 18.80 12.25 48.75
N LYS A 2 19.53 13.26 48.18
CA LYS A 2 19.18 13.87 46.87
C LYS A 2 19.12 12.88 45.68
N LYS A 3 20.01 11.88 45.60
CA LYS A 3 20.04 10.90 44.52
C LYS A 3 18.79 9.99 44.52
N TYR A 4 18.27 9.62 45.69
CA TYR A 4 17.08 8.79 45.87
C TYR A 4 15.79 9.49 45.41
N TYR A 5 15.68 10.81 45.57
CA TYR A 5 14.53 11.56 45.07
C TYR A 5 14.58 11.74 43.55
N PHE A 6 15.77 11.91 42.98
CA PHE A 6 15.93 12.00 41.52
C PHE A 6 15.56 10.70 40.79
N ASP A 7 15.91 9.55 41.37
CA ASP A 7 15.55 8.23 40.80
C ASP A 7 14.03 7.98 40.91
N LYS A 8 13.39 8.47 41.97
CA LYS A 8 11.93 8.33 42.14
C LYS A 8 11.17 9.26 41.17
N ASP A 9 11.63 10.48 40.95
CA ASP A 9 11.02 11.40 39.98
C ASP A 9 11.14 10.87 38.56
N ALA A 10 12.27 10.29 38.17
CA ALA A 10 12.46 9.63 36.89
C ALA A 10 11.52 8.42 36.73
N GLN A 11 11.34 7.63 37.79
CA GLN A 11 10.45 6.47 37.80
C GLN A 11 8.96 6.88 37.70
N VAL A 12 8.56 7.96 38.37
CA VAL A 12 7.21 8.53 38.27
C VAL A 12 6.95 9.08 36.86
N GLN A 13 7.91 9.78 36.26
CA GLN A 13 7.81 10.26 34.87
C GLN A 13 7.71 9.09 33.88
N GLN A 14 8.50 8.04 34.08
CA GLN A 14 8.43 6.84 33.24
C GLN A 14 7.07 6.13 33.36
N LEU A 15 6.53 6.02 34.58
CA LEU A 15 5.18 5.46 34.81
C LEU A 15 4.08 6.36 34.24
N GLN A 16 4.21 7.68 34.34
CA GLN A 16 3.26 8.62 33.74
C GLN A 16 3.30 8.55 32.21
N ASN A 17 4.48 8.45 31.61
CA ASN A 17 4.63 8.25 30.17
C ASN A 17 4.04 6.89 29.72
N THR A 18 4.27 5.84 30.51
CA THR A 18 3.69 4.51 30.23
C THR A 18 2.17 4.53 30.33
N LEU A 19 1.61 5.21 31.35
CA LEU A 19 0.16 5.38 31.51
C LEU A 19 -0.44 6.27 30.43
N ALA A 20 0.25 7.33 30.00
CA ALA A 20 -0.18 8.17 28.88
C ALA A 20 -0.15 7.37 27.57
N HIS A 21 0.90 6.58 27.32
CA HIS A 21 0.98 5.64 26.19
C HIS A 21 -0.14 4.60 26.25
N GLN A 22 -0.42 4.05 27.42
CA GLN A 22 -1.48 3.06 27.61
C GLN A 22 -2.88 3.65 27.39
N ARG A 23 -3.10 4.92 27.79
CA ARG A 23 -4.35 5.65 27.51
C ARG A 23 -4.51 6.02 26.04
N LEU A 24 -3.43 6.40 25.36
CA LEU A 24 -3.42 6.64 23.91
C LEU A 24 -3.58 5.33 23.12
N SER A 25 -3.12 4.20 23.67
CA SER A 25 -3.27 2.89 23.05
C SER A 25 -4.64 2.24 23.28
N GLN A 26 -5.41 2.73 24.24
CA GLN A 26 -6.82 2.36 24.41
C GLN A 26 -7.65 3.17 23.41
N SER A 27 -7.80 2.63 22.20
CA SER A 27 -8.69 3.15 21.18
C SER A 27 -10.11 3.29 21.74
N ARG A 28 -10.72 4.46 21.53
CA ARG A 28 -12.11 4.74 21.93
C ARG A 28 -13.14 3.88 21.18
N THR A 29 -12.73 3.26 20.05
CA THR A 29 -13.57 2.45 19.17
C THR A 29 -12.75 1.31 18.60
N SER A 30 -12.32 0.39 19.43
CA SER A 30 -11.69 -0.84 18.94
C SER A 30 -12.79 -1.79 18.47
N LEU A 31 -12.82 -2.08 17.17
CA LEU A 31 -13.59 -3.19 16.65
C LEU A 31 -12.82 -4.48 16.91
N ASP A 32 -13.53 -5.54 17.28
CA ASP A 32 -12.91 -6.85 17.44
C ASP A 32 -12.57 -7.48 16.08
N ASP A 33 -11.78 -8.56 16.09
CA ASP A 33 -11.36 -9.26 14.89
C ASP A 33 -12.53 -9.89 14.12
N ASN A 34 -13.55 -10.34 14.84
CA ASN A 34 -14.75 -10.93 14.26
C ASN A 34 -15.57 -9.87 13.52
N GLU A 35 -15.70 -8.69 14.10
CA GLU A 35 -16.42 -7.59 13.44
C GLU A 35 -15.71 -7.13 12.17
N TYR A 36 -14.36 -7.03 12.16
CA TYR A 36 -13.62 -6.78 10.93
C TYR A 36 -13.82 -7.88 9.90
N THR A 37 -13.69 -9.14 10.31
CA THR A 37 -13.91 -10.29 9.42
C THR A 37 -15.30 -10.27 8.82
N ASN A 38 -16.33 -9.96 9.60
CA ASN A 38 -17.70 -9.84 9.14
C ASN A 38 -17.88 -8.70 8.14
N ARG A 39 -17.31 -7.53 8.40
CA ARG A 39 -17.40 -6.36 7.49
C ARG A 39 -16.69 -6.63 6.17
N PHE A 40 -15.49 -7.20 6.18
CA PHE A 40 -14.79 -7.59 4.97
C PHE A 40 -15.52 -8.71 4.21
N SER A 41 -16.12 -9.68 4.90
CA SER A 41 -16.92 -10.73 4.28
C SER A 41 -18.18 -10.17 3.59
N ARG A 42 -18.84 -9.18 4.18
CA ARG A 42 -19.96 -8.46 3.55
C ARG A 42 -19.51 -7.68 2.32
N LEU A 43 -18.35 -7.02 2.38
CA LEU A 43 -17.76 -6.33 1.25
C LEU A 43 -17.41 -7.31 0.12
N ASP A 44 -16.77 -8.43 0.43
CA ASP A 44 -16.46 -9.50 -0.56
C ASP A 44 -17.73 -10.04 -1.21
N GLY A 45 -18.77 -10.29 -0.42
CA GLY A 45 -20.08 -10.71 -0.94
C GLY A 45 -20.70 -9.68 -1.89
N ALA A 46 -20.63 -8.39 -1.56
CA ALA A 46 -21.14 -7.32 -2.43
C ALA A 46 -20.35 -7.22 -3.75
N ILE A 47 -19.02 -7.31 -3.67
CA ILE A 47 -18.13 -7.33 -4.85
C ILE A 47 -18.43 -8.55 -5.72
N ASN A 48 -18.56 -9.73 -5.11
CA ASN A 48 -18.88 -10.97 -5.84
C ASN A 48 -20.22 -10.87 -6.57
N ASN A 49 -21.25 -10.35 -5.91
CA ASN A 49 -22.58 -10.18 -6.51
C ASN A 49 -22.54 -9.22 -7.69
N LEU A 50 -21.87 -8.06 -7.56
CA LEU A 50 -21.74 -7.13 -8.65
C LEU A 50 -20.93 -7.73 -9.80
N ALA A 51 -19.79 -8.36 -9.53
CA ALA A 51 -18.96 -9.01 -10.56
C ALA A 51 -19.70 -10.13 -11.28
N PHE A 52 -20.50 -10.93 -10.56
CA PHE A 52 -21.34 -11.96 -11.16
C PHE A 52 -22.41 -11.38 -12.10
N ASN A 53 -23.05 -10.29 -11.72
CA ASN A 53 -24.03 -9.60 -12.56
C ASN A 53 -23.39 -9.03 -13.82
N LEU A 54 -22.17 -8.50 -13.70
CA LEU A 54 -21.44 -7.88 -14.80
C LEU A 54 -20.67 -8.88 -15.69
N ARG A 55 -20.59 -10.18 -15.36
CA ARG A 55 -19.71 -11.14 -16.04
C ARG A 55 -19.94 -11.29 -17.55
N ARG A 56 -21.14 -11.00 -18.06
CA ARG A 56 -21.49 -11.08 -19.49
C ARG A 56 -21.34 -9.75 -20.23
N GLU A 57 -21.16 -8.68 -19.49
CA GLU A 57 -21.16 -7.32 -19.99
C GLU A 57 -19.76 -6.79 -20.31
N TRP A 58 -18.71 -7.57 -20.05
CA TRP A 58 -17.34 -7.16 -20.33
C TRP A 58 -17.09 -7.14 -21.84
N ARG A 59 -16.56 -5.99 -22.31
CA ARG A 59 -16.06 -5.80 -23.67
C ARG A 59 -14.56 -6.08 -23.75
N GLN A 60 -13.82 -5.69 -22.73
CA GLN A 60 -12.38 -5.87 -22.66
C GLN A 60 -11.92 -6.17 -21.23
N ILE A 61 -10.83 -6.92 -21.12
CA ILE A 61 -10.19 -7.24 -19.84
C ILE A 61 -9.26 -6.08 -19.45
N PRO A 62 -9.17 -5.71 -18.16
CA PRO A 62 -8.17 -4.74 -17.71
C PRO A 62 -6.76 -5.14 -18.19
N PRO A 63 -5.96 -4.21 -18.75
CA PRO A 63 -4.65 -4.54 -19.35
C PRO A 63 -3.71 -5.32 -18.41
N TRP A 64 -3.71 -4.98 -17.12
CA TRP A 64 -2.88 -5.64 -16.12
C TRP A 64 -3.32 -7.08 -15.77
N LEU A 65 -4.56 -7.48 -16.11
CA LEU A 65 -5.09 -8.84 -15.98
C LEU A 65 -5.02 -9.62 -17.28
N ALA A 66 -4.89 -8.96 -18.43
CA ALA A 66 -4.94 -9.61 -19.73
C ALA A 66 -3.96 -10.79 -19.88
N PRO A 67 -2.71 -10.74 -19.40
CA PRO A 67 -1.80 -11.88 -19.47
C PRO A 67 -2.22 -13.09 -18.62
N CYS A 68 -3.13 -12.89 -17.68
CA CYS A 68 -3.58 -13.88 -16.70
C CYS A 68 -4.95 -14.48 -17.02
N VAL A 69 -5.56 -14.11 -18.15
CA VAL A 69 -6.93 -14.44 -18.52
C VAL A 69 -6.98 -14.85 -19.99
N ASN A 70 -7.83 -15.84 -20.35
CA ASN A 70 -8.01 -16.23 -21.73
C ASN A 70 -8.69 -15.13 -22.54
N ARG A 71 -8.24 -14.88 -23.79
CA ARG A 71 -8.79 -13.84 -24.70
C ARG A 71 -10.27 -14.00 -24.99
N ASP A 72 -10.74 -15.24 -25.02
CA ASP A 72 -12.14 -15.61 -25.30
C ASP A 72 -13.04 -15.54 -24.06
N ALA A 73 -12.50 -15.22 -22.88
CA ALA A 73 -13.28 -15.12 -21.65
C ALA A 73 -14.42 -14.08 -21.74
N CYS A 74 -14.24 -12.98 -22.50
CA CYS A 74 -15.28 -11.98 -22.72
C CYS A 74 -16.40 -12.47 -23.65
N THR A 75 -16.10 -13.39 -24.57
CA THR A 75 -17.08 -13.96 -25.52
C THR A 75 -17.82 -15.17 -24.93
N ASN A 76 -17.10 -15.96 -24.14
CA ASN A 76 -17.64 -17.11 -23.40
C ASN A 76 -17.54 -16.87 -21.89
N PRO A 77 -18.41 -16.05 -21.31
CA PRO A 77 -18.28 -15.63 -19.92
C PRO A 77 -18.48 -16.81 -18.97
N THR A 78 -17.38 -17.19 -18.35
CA THR A 78 -17.26 -18.29 -17.39
C THR A 78 -17.12 -17.73 -15.95
N LYS A 79 -16.76 -18.59 -15.00
CA LYS A 79 -16.30 -18.19 -13.67
C LYS A 79 -15.12 -17.21 -13.74
N GLU A 80 -14.30 -17.30 -14.80
CA GLU A 80 -13.16 -16.45 -15.04
C GLU A 80 -13.54 -14.96 -15.10
N MET A 81 -14.62 -14.60 -15.82
CA MET A 81 -15.05 -13.20 -15.88
C MET A 81 -15.62 -12.67 -14.55
N THR A 82 -16.21 -13.54 -13.72
CA THR A 82 -16.56 -13.14 -12.34
C THR A 82 -15.30 -12.86 -11.52
N ALA A 83 -14.27 -13.71 -11.64
CA ALA A 83 -13.00 -13.52 -10.95
C ALA A 83 -12.27 -12.24 -11.43
N VAL A 84 -12.29 -11.96 -12.74
CA VAL A 84 -11.78 -10.70 -13.32
C VAL A 84 -12.50 -9.49 -12.74
N GLY A 85 -13.81 -9.50 -12.69
CA GLY A 85 -14.61 -8.42 -12.11
C GLY A 85 -14.29 -8.18 -10.63
N ARG A 86 -14.19 -9.27 -9.85
CA ARG A 86 -13.79 -9.20 -8.44
C ARG A 86 -12.40 -8.60 -8.28
N ALA A 87 -11.42 -9.07 -9.07
CA ALA A 87 -10.05 -8.57 -9.04
C ALA A 87 -9.98 -7.07 -9.38
N ALA A 88 -10.66 -6.65 -10.45
CA ALA A 88 -10.69 -5.25 -10.89
C ALA A 88 -11.28 -4.33 -9.83
N ILE A 89 -12.43 -4.68 -9.24
CA ILE A 89 -13.10 -3.89 -8.22
C ILE A 89 -12.29 -3.85 -6.93
N SER A 90 -11.75 -5.00 -6.48
CA SER A 90 -10.98 -5.09 -5.24
C SER A 90 -9.70 -4.27 -5.31
N ARG A 91 -8.95 -4.36 -6.41
CA ARG A 91 -7.76 -3.52 -6.62
C ARG A 91 -8.11 -2.05 -6.64
N TRP A 92 -9.16 -1.68 -7.38
CA TRP A 92 -9.61 -0.30 -7.46
C TRP A 92 -9.97 0.28 -6.08
N LEU A 93 -10.65 -0.50 -5.22
CA LEU A 93 -10.96 -0.07 -3.85
C LEU A 93 -9.71 0.14 -3.01
N VAL A 94 -8.70 -0.72 -3.16
CA VAL A 94 -7.43 -0.53 -2.43
C VAL A 94 -6.73 0.72 -2.92
N ASP A 95 -6.57 0.90 -4.22
CA ASP A 95 -5.84 2.02 -4.82
C ASP A 95 -6.55 3.37 -4.58
N GLU A 96 -7.89 3.44 -4.75
CA GLU A 96 -8.63 4.70 -4.71
C GLU A 96 -9.22 5.06 -3.34
N LEU A 97 -9.33 4.12 -2.41
CA LEU A 97 -9.87 4.38 -1.08
C LEU A 97 -8.87 4.07 0.03
N PHE A 98 -8.53 2.78 0.25
CA PHE A 98 -7.75 2.37 1.42
C PHE A 98 -6.32 2.93 1.42
N ASP A 99 -5.74 3.05 0.25
CA ASP A 99 -4.38 3.56 0.05
C ASP A 99 -4.31 5.07 -0.16
N ARG A 100 -5.43 5.71 -0.43
CA ARG A 100 -5.49 7.12 -0.80
C ARG A 100 -5.91 8.03 0.33
N TYR A 101 -6.82 7.59 1.20
CA TYR A 101 -7.39 8.43 2.23
C TYR A 101 -7.04 7.96 3.64
N PHE A 102 -6.75 8.91 4.53
CA PHE A 102 -6.46 8.67 5.94
C PHE A 102 -7.74 8.39 6.72
N HIS A 103 -8.75 9.29 6.61
CA HIS A 103 -10.06 9.12 7.23
C HIS A 103 -11.15 9.76 6.36
N PRO A 104 -12.25 9.05 6.05
CA PRO A 104 -13.31 9.54 5.15
C PRO A 104 -14.08 10.78 5.65
N GLY A 105 -14.11 11.03 6.95
CA GLY A 105 -14.78 12.21 7.52
C GLY A 105 -13.97 13.50 7.44
N LEU A 106 -12.70 13.44 7.05
CA LEU A 106 -11.90 14.63 6.81
C LEU A 106 -12.15 15.18 5.40
N GLU A 107 -11.83 16.46 5.21
CA GLU A 107 -11.79 17.04 3.87
C GLU A 107 -10.87 16.17 2.98
N PRO A 108 -11.30 15.82 1.73
CA PRO A 108 -10.59 14.83 0.92
C PRO A 108 -9.12 15.16 0.66
N GLY A 109 -8.77 16.45 0.45
CA GLY A 109 -7.38 16.88 0.25
C GLY A 109 -6.54 16.70 1.50
N LEU A 110 -7.03 17.11 2.67
CA LEU A 110 -6.36 16.90 3.95
C LEU A 110 -6.19 15.41 4.25
N SER A 111 -7.24 14.62 4.05
CA SER A 111 -7.21 13.17 4.25
C SER A 111 -6.15 12.50 3.38
N ALA A 112 -6.03 12.88 2.11
CA ALA A 112 -5.02 12.36 1.20
C ALA A 112 -3.59 12.77 1.62
N GLN A 113 -3.38 14.01 2.05
CA GLN A 113 -2.07 14.48 2.53
C GLN A 113 -1.62 13.71 3.79
N LEU A 114 -2.50 13.52 4.77
CA LEU A 114 -2.19 12.73 5.96
C LEU A 114 -1.85 11.28 5.61
N LYS A 115 -2.53 10.69 4.63
CA LYS A 115 -2.21 9.33 4.14
C LYS A 115 -0.83 9.25 3.49
N ILE A 116 -0.43 10.27 2.74
CA ILE A 116 0.91 10.37 2.15
C ILE A 116 1.96 10.46 3.26
N ILE A 117 1.72 11.25 4.32
CA ILE A 117 2.63 11.34 5.47
C ILE A 117 2.76 9.98 6.14
N GLU A 118 1.66 9.28 6.42
CA GLU A 118 1.66 7.92 7.00
C GLU A 118 2.51 6.95 6.17
N LYS A 119 2.31 6.94 4.85
CA LYS A 119 3.09 6.10 3.91
C LYS A 119 4.58 6.46 3.92
N ASN A 120 4.90 7.74 3.97
CA ASN A 120 6.30 8.19 4.02
C ASN A 120 6.99 7.80 5.33
N LEU A 121 6.31 7.90 6.47
CA LEU A 121 6.84 7.43 7.75
C LEU A 121 7.23 5.95 7.69
N ARG A 122 6.46 5.12 6.98
CA ARG A 122 6.77 3.70 6.77
C ARG A 122 7.91 3.49 5.79
N ARG A 123 7.91 4.22 4.66
CA ARG A 123 8.88 4.06 3.57
C ARG A 123 10.28 4.49 3.97
N LEU A 124 10.41 5.51 4.82
CA LEU A 124 11.69 6.03 5.29
C LEU A 124 12.34 5.15 6.38
N ALA A 125 11.68 4.06 6.79
CA ALA A 125 12.25 3.08 7.70
C ALA A 125 13.44 2.38 7.05
N PRO A 126 14.60 2.25 7.74
CA PRO A 126 15.73 1.49 7.23
C PRO A 126 15.34 0.03 6.94
N PRO A 127 15.79 -0.57 5.83
CA PRO A 127 15.43 -1.96 5.50
C PRO A 127 16.10 -2.99 6.44
N THR A 128 17.10 -2.57 7.20
CA THR A 128 17.92 -3.44 8.09
C THR A 128 17.41 -3.47 9.53
N LEU A 129 16.18 -3.00 9.81
CA LEU A 129 15.63 -3.01 11.16
C LEU A 129 15.48 -4.45 11.69
N SER A 130 15.86 -4.65 12.95
CA SER A 130 15.51 -5.84 13.73
C SER A 130 13.98 -5.92 13.95
N GLU A 131 13.46 -7.08 14.33
CA GLU A 131 12.02 -7.22 14.61
C GLU A 131 11.55 -6.30 15.75
N GLU A 132 12.38 -6.10 16.78
CA GLU A 132 12.10 -5.18 17.89
C GLU A 132 12.03 -3.72 17.42
N GLU A 133 12.95 -3.32 16.53
CA GLU A 133 12.92 -1.96 15.95
C GLU A 133 11.73 -1.74 15.02
N LYS A 134 11.32 -2.78 14.27
CA LYS A 134 10.09 -2.76 13.46
C LYS A 134 8.86 -2.58 14.34
N GLU A 135 8.75 -3.33 15.44
CA GLU A 135 7.64 -3.21 16.39
C GLU A 135 7.60 -1.82 17.03
N LEU A 136 8.75 -1.29 17.44
CA LEU A 136 8.87 0.07 17.96
C LEU A 136 8.43 1.12 16.93
N LEU A 137 8.83 0.97 15.67
CA LEU A 137 8.42 1.85 14.58
C LEU A 137 6.90 1.79 14.36
N LEU A 138 6.31 0.59 14.33
CA LEU A 138 4.88 0.42 14.21
C LEU A 138 4.13 1.09 15.37
N GLY A 139 4.66 0.98 16.59
CA GLY A 139 4.14 1.69 17.76
C GLY A 139 4.20 3.22 17.61
N LYS A 140 5.30 3.76 17.08
CA LYS A 140 5.44 5.20 16.80
C LYS A 140 4.46 5.69 15.74
N ILE A 141 4.26 4.93 14.65
CA ILE A 141 3.33 5.26 13.57
C ILE A 141 1.89 5.23 14.09
N SER A 142 1.52 4.21 14.86
CA SER A 142 0.20 4.11 15.50
C SER A 142 -0.03 5.25 16.50
N GLY A 143 0.98 5.61 17.30
CA GLY A 143 0.93 6.74 18.21
C GLY A 143 0.73 8.07 17.47
N TRP A 144 1.48 8.32 16.39
CA TRP A 144 1.31 9.49 15.54
C TRP A 144 -0.11 9.55 14.96
N ARG A 145 -0.62 8.44 14.42
CA ARG A 145 -1.96 8.36 13.85
C ARG A 145 -3.05 8.71 14.86
N LEU A 146 -3.00 8.10 16.05
CA LEU A 146 -3.97 8.33 17.12
C LEU A 146 -3.90 9.77 17.66
N SER A 147 -2.69 10.32 17.86
CA SER A 147 -2.52 11.70 18.30
C SER A 147 -3.01 12.70 17.25
N THR A 148 -2.82 12.41 15.96
CA THR A 148 -3.35 13.22 14.87
C THR A 148 -4.88 13.22 14.87
N LEU A 149 -5.51 12.04 15.05
CA LEU A 149 -6.97 11.93 15.12
C LEU A 149 -7.55 12.58 16.38
N ASP A 150 -6.84 12.50 17.49
CA ASP A 150 -7.26 13.18 18.72
C ASP A 150 -7.25 14.71 18.56
N GLY A 151 -6.19 15.25 17.93
CA GLY A 151 -6.13 16.67 17.57
C GLY A 151 -7.19 17.11 16.55
N LEU A 152 -7.70 16.19 15.73
CA LEU A 152 -8.77 16.43 14.73
C LEU A 152 -10.16 16.02 15.24
N SER A 153 -10.29 15.63 16.50
CA SER A 153 -11.54 15.07 17.08
C SER A 153 -12.73 16.00 16.95
N GLU A 154 -12.53 17.31 17.14
CA GLU A 154 -13.58 18.31 16.99
C GLU A 154 -14.06 18.40 15.53
N LEU A 155 -13.15 18.34 14.55
CA LEU A 155 -13.50 18.33 13.12
C LEU A 155 -14.27 17.06 12.76
N LEU A 156 -13.89 15.92 13.32
CA LEU A 156 -14.55 14.65 13.08
C LEU A 156 -15.92 14.53 13.79
N ALA A 157 -16.13 15.26 14.87
CA ALA A 157 -17.42 15.36 15.55
C ALA A 157 -18.36 16.39 14.90
N ALA A 158 -17.84 17.32 14.10
CA ALA A 158 -18.64 18.35 13.46
C ALA A 158 -19.54 17.77 12.36
N PRO A 159 -20.70 18.40 12.07
CA PRO A 159 -21.60 18.00 10.97
C PRO A 159 -20.89 17.94 9.61
N GLN A 160 -19.86 18.76 9.43
CA GLN A 160 -19.03 18.78 8.22
C GLN A 160 -18.36 17.42 7.92
N ALA A 161 -18.03 16.64 8.94
CA ALA A 161 -17.44 15.30 8.75
C ALA A 161 -18.41 14.34 8.04
N ALA A 162 -19.70 14.41 8.34
CA ALA A 162 -20.71 13.63 7.62
C ALA A 162 -20.85 14.11 6.17
N ALA A 163 -20.85 15.43 5.93
CA ALA A 163 -20.90 16.00 4.59
C ALA A 163 -19.65 15.57 3.77
N ASN A 164 -18.45 15.68 4.33
CA ASN A 164 -17.20 15.24 3.68
C ASN A 164 -17.26 13.75 3.29
N ARG A 165 -17.78 12.92 4.18
CA ARG A 165 -17.96 11.49 3.92
C ARG A 165 -18.93 11.23 2.78
N THR A 166 -20.06 11.96 2.72
CA THR A 166 -21.03 11.85 1.62
C THR A 166 -20.38 12.25 0.29
N ILE A 167 -19.70 13.41 0.24
CA ILE A 167 -18.99 13.89 -0.95
C ILE A 167 -17.96 12.87 -1.42
N LEU A 168 -17.17 12.30 -0.49
CA LEU A 168 -16.18 11.28 -0.84
C LEU A 168 -16.86 10.03 -1.40
N THR A 169 -17.94 9.55 -0.76
CA THR A 169 -18.69 8.36 -1.18
C THR A 169 -19.26 8.54 -2.58
N GLU A 170 -19.94 9.66 -2.84
CA GLU A 170 -20.51 9.99 -4.15
C GLU A 170 -19.43 10.07 -5.23
N GLY A 171 -18.33 10.78 -4.96
CA GLY A 171 -17.20 10.86 -5.88
C GLY A 171 -16.52 9.51 -6.17
N LEU A 172 -16.45 8.60 -5.20
CA LEU A 172 -15.94 7.24 -5.40
C LEU A 172 -16.93 6.39 -6.23
N VAL A 173 -18.24 6.53 -6.00
CA VAL A 173 -19.27 5.84 -6.78
C VAL A 173 -19.17 6.25 -8.25
N GLU A 174 -19.13 7.56 -8.53
CA GLU A 174 -19.00 8.07 -9.90
C GLU A 174 -17.74 7.56 -10.60
N LYS A 175 -16.60 7.63 -9.92
CA LYS A 175 -15.30 7.16 -10.44
C LYS A 175 -15.29 5.66 -10.72
N LEU A 176 -15.84 4.84 -9.83
CA LEU A 176 -15.88 3.38 -10.03
C LEU A 176 -16.81 3.04 -11.20
N ILE A 177 -17.98 3.68 -11.28
CA ILE A 177 -18.90 3.51 -12.43
C ILE A 177 -18.20 3.89 -13.73
N ALA A 178 -17.55 5.04 -13.79
CA ALA A 178 -16.81 5.48 -14.96
C ALA A 178 -15.71 4.48 -15.36
N SER A 179 -14.93 4.00 -14.37
CA SER A 179 -13.88 2.99 -14.58
C SER A 179 -14.43 1.67 -15.14
N LEU A 180 -15.55 1.19 -14.60
CA LEU A 180 -16.19 -0.03 -15.07
C LEU A 180 -16.79 0.17 -16.47
N CYS A 181 -17.50 1.28 -16.73
CA CYS A 181 -18.11 1.55 -18.02
C CYS A 181 -17.10 1.62 -19.18
N MET A 182 -15.86 2.03 -18.93
CA MET A 182 -14.80 1.97 -19.96
C MET A 182 -14.51 0.54 -20.43
N MET A 183 -14.75 -0.46 -19.60
CA MET A 183 -14.45 -1.86 -19.87
C MET A 183 -15.69 -2.70 -20.23
N LEU A 184 -16.88 -2.16 -20.01
CA LEU A 184 -18.14 -2.86 -20.26
C LEU A 184 -18.71 -2.53 -21.65
N LYS A 185 -19.66 -3.36 -22.10
CA LYS A 185 -20.45 -3.15 -23.32
C LYS A 185 -21.47 -2.03 -23.11
N GLU A 186 -21.84 -1.38 -24.21
CA GLU A 186 -22.98 -0.47 -24.24
C GLU A 186 -24.25 -1.18 -24.71
N PRO A 187 -25.42 -0.86 -24.17
CA PRO A 187 -25.69 0.18 -23.16
C PRO A 187 -25.24 -0.25 -21.75
N LYS A 188 -25.07 0.75 -20.86
CA LYS A 188 -24.71 0.54 -19.45
C LYS A 188 -25.61 -0.53 -18.79
N PRO A 189 -25.05 -1.54 -18.12
CA PRO A 189 -25.82 -2.60 -17.45
C PRO A 189 -26.77 -2.05 -16.39
N PRO A 190 -28.02 -2.52 -16.33
CA PRO A 190 -28.98 -2.11 -15.33
C PRO A 190 -28.51 -2.49 -13.91
N GLY A 191 -28.76 -1.61 -12.94
CA GLY A 191 -28.44 -1.85 -11.53
C GLY A 191 -26.98 -1.69 -11.13
N ILE A 192 -26.08 -1.34 -12.06
CA ILE A 192 -24.65 -1.11 -11.74
C ILE A 192 -24.49 0.01 -10.69
N GLU A 193 -25.28 1.08 -10.78
CA GLU A 193 -25.23 2.23 -9.87
C GLU A 193 -25.54 1.82 -8.43
N THR A 194 -26.63 1.08 -8.25
CA THR A 194 -27.04 0.59 -6.92
C THR A 194 -26.01 -0.38 -6.35
N GLY A 195 -25.50 -1.31 -7.18
CA GLY A 195 -24.47 -2.27 -6.76
C GLY A 195 -23.17 -1.57 -6.36
N VAL A 196 -22.70 -0.59 -7.15
CA VAL A 196 -21.52 0.20 -6.85
C VAL A 196 -21.72 1.06 -5.60
N ALA A 197 -22.85 1.75 -5.46
CA ALA A 197 -23.13 2.58 -4.30
C ALA A 197 -23.07 1.75 -2.99
N MET A 198 -23.73 0.58 -2.98
CA MET A 198 -23.73 -0.30 -1.80
C MET A 198 -22.32 -0.78 -1.43
N LEU A 199 -21.50 -1.22 -2.40
CA LEU A 199 -20.16 -1.71 -2.08
C LEU A 199 -19.21 -0.58 -1.66
N VAL A 200 -19.31 0.61 -2.26
CA VAL A 200 -18.50 1.78 -1.86
C VAL A 200 -18.86 2.22 -0.46
N GLU A 201 -20.14 2.24 -0.10
CA GLU A 201 -20.58 2.56 1.27
C GLU A 201 -20.01 1.56 2.28
N LEU A 202 -20.05 0.25 2.01
CA LEU A 202 -19.43 -0.77 2.85
C LEU A 202 -17.93 -0.54 3.01
N ALA A 203 -17.22 -0.24 1.93
CA ALA A 203 -15.79 0.02 1.96
C ALA A 203 -15.43 1.29 2.73
N VAL A 204 -16.17 2.39 2.55
CA VAL A 204 -16.00 3.65 3.29
C VAL A 204 -16.28 3.46 4.77
N ASN A 205 -17.26 2.64 5.12
CA ASN A 205 -17.55 2.27 6.52
C ASN A 205 -16.38 1.52 7.17
N ILE A 206 -15.70 0.63 6.44
CA ILE A 206 -14.49 -0.04 6.92
C ILE A 206 -13.36 0.98 7.06
N ALA A 207 -13.10 1.77 6.02
CA ALA A 207 -12.02 2.75 5.97
C ALA A 207 -12.10 3.80 7.09
N ALA A 208 -13.30 4.14 7.56
CA ALA A 208 -13.51 5.06 8.67
C ALA A 208 -13.05 4.51 10.03
N ASN A 209 -13.01 3.19 10.20
CA ASN A 209 -12.60 2.56 11.47
C ASN A 209 -11.11 2.24 11.52
N LEU A 210 -10.47 1.94 10.38
CA LEU A 210 -9.06 1.53 10.33
C LEU A 210 -8.10 2.51 11.04
N PRO A 211 -8.17 3.83 10.83
CA PRO A 211 -7.26 4.76 11.48
C PRO A 211 -7.52 4.95 12.97
N LEU A 212 -8.71 4.59 13.46
CA LEU A 212 -9.09 4.70 14.87
C LEU A 212 -8.54 3.54 15.73
N GLU A 213 -8.04 2.48 15.10
CA GLU A 213 -7.52 1.31 15.81
C GLU A 213 -6.18 1.61 16.49
N SER A 214 -6.02 1.11 17.73
CA SER A 214 -4.74 1.17 18.46
C SER A 214 -3.66 0.31 17.84
N ARG A 215 -4.06 -0.72 17.10
CA ARG A 215 -3.21 -1.63 16.35
C ARG A 215 -3.16 -1.21 14.88
N ASP A 216 -2.08 -1.59 14.18
CA ASP A 216 -1.90 -1.23 12.78
C ASP A 216 -2.63 -2.22 11.86
N VAL A 217 -3.92 -1.97 11.63
CA VAL A 217 -4.72 -2.74 10.67
C VAL A 217 -4.52 -2.12 9.28
N PHE A 218 -4.04 -2.92 8.33
CA PHE A 218 -3.87 -2.47 6.96
C PHE A 218 -4.46 -3.43 5.95
N VAL A 219 -4.80 -2.89 4.79
CA VAL A 219 -5.40 -3.60 3.66
C VAL A 219 -4.40 -3.66 2.53
N GLU A 220 -4.25 -4.82 1.90
CA GLU A 220 -3.29 -5.04 0.84
C GLU A 220 -3.92 -5.82 -0.31
N TYR A 221 -3.60 -5.42 -1.55
CA TYR A 221 -3.96 -6.15 -2.76
C TYR A 221 -2.71 -6.74 -3.41
N PHE A 222 -2.79 -8.00 -3.80
CA PHE A 222 -1.67 -8.72 -4.42
C PHE A 222 -1.80 -8.73 -5.94
N THR A 223 -0.78 -8.19 -6.61
CA THR A 223 -0.74 -8.09 -8.07
C THR A 223 -0.19 -9.37 -8.71
N PRO A 224 -0.51 -9.65 -9.98
CA PRO A 224 0.03 -10.79 -10.71
C PRO A 224 1.55 -10.89 -10.63
N GLY A 225 2.06 -12.12 -10.54
CA GLY A 225 3.50 -12.39 -10.50
C GLY A 225 4.17 -12.29 -9.12
N GLN A 226 3.46 -11.86 -8.08
CA GLN A 226 4.01 -11.88 -6.71
C GLN A 226 4.16 -13.32 -6.20
N ALA A 227 5.15 -13.53 -5.31
CA ALA A 227 5.34 -14.82 -4.66
C ALA A 227 4.18 -15.16 -3.73
N ILE A 228 3.83 -16.44 -3.63
CA ILE A 228 2.78 -16.93 -2.74
C ILE A 228 3.23 -16.76 -1.29
N ASN A 229 2.35 -16.22 -0.47
CA ASN A 229 2.50 -16.14 0.98
C ASN A 229 1.26 -16.76 1.65
N GLU A 230 1.36 -18.00 2.06
CA GLU A 230 0.26 -18.74 2.69
C GLU A 230 -0.28 -18.10 3.97
N THR A 231 0.50 -17.25 4.62
CA THR A 231 0.05 -16.52 5.79
C THR A 231 -1.07 -15.52 5.41
N THR A 232 -0.88 -14.77 4.33
CA THR A 232 -1.76 -13.67 3.91
C THR A 232 -2.67 -14.04 2.74
N MET A 233 -2.40 -15.16 2.07
CA MET A 233 -3.10 -15.62 0.89
C MET A 233 -3.78 -16.97 1.13
N LYS A 234 -4.86 -17.21 0.41
CA LYS A 234 -5.56 -18.48 0.31
C LYS A 234 -5.65 -18.87 -1.15
N ILE A 235 -5.05 -20.00 -1.52
CA ILE A 235 -5.13 -20.50 -2.89
C ILE A 235 -6.56 -20.92 -3.17
N ASP A 236 -7.11 -20.39 -4.25
CA ASP A 236 -8.42 -20.72 -4.79
C ASP A 236 -8.24 -21.51 -6.10
N SER A 237 -9.21 -22.35 -6.44
CA SER A 237 -9.16 -23.23 -7.59
C SER A 237 -10.44 -23.09 -8.43
N GLY A 238 -10.42 -23.65 -9.63
CA GLY A 238 -11.62 -23.76 -10.49
C GLY A 238 -11.75 -22.66 -11.54
N LEU A 239 -10.65 -21.98 -11.88
CA LEU A 239 -10.56 -21.26 -13.14
C LEU A 239 -10.22 -22.24 -14.28
N PRO A 240 -10.64 -21.93 -15.52
CA PRO A 240 -10.18 -22.68 -16.69
C PRO A 240 -8.66 -22.54 -16.85
N ALA A 241 -8.04 -23.57 -17.42
CA ALA A 241 -6.63 -23.55 -17.79
C ALA A 241 -6.33 -22.35 -18.72
N LEU A 242 -5.18 -21.74 -18.56
CA LEU A 242 -4.75 -20.61 -19.40
C LEU A 242 -4.16 -21.14 -20.71
N THR A 243 -5.00 -21.24 -21.74
CA THR A 243 -4.62 -21.77 -23.07
C THR A 243 -4.34 -20.67 -24.10
N ASN A 244 -4.93 -19.50 -23.94
CA ASN A 244 -4.84 -18.39 -24.87
C ASN A 244 -4.80 -17.04 -24.11
N PRO A 245 -3.66 -16.67 -23.48
CA PRO A 245 -3.56 -15.44 -22.72
C PRO A 245 -3.79 -14.19 -23.58
N GLY A 246 -4.37 -13.16 -22.97
CA GLY A 246 -4.50 -11.84 -23.58
C GLY A 246 -3.15 -11.13 -23.73
N ASP A 247 -3.10 -10.11 -24.59
CA ASP A 247 -1.92 -9.25 -24.70
C ASP A 247 -1.90 -8.32 -23.49
N GLY A 248 -0.86 -8.44 -22.65
CA GLY A 248 -0.58 -7.51 -21.56
C GLY A 248 0.00 -6.19 -22.10
N PRO A 249 0.15 -5.19 -21.23
CA PRO A 249 0.96 -4.03 -21.56
C PRO A 249 2.33 -4.53 -21.99
N VAL A 250 2.81 -4.06 -23.15
CA VAL A 250 4.19 -4.29 -23.59
C VAL A 250 5.06 -3.66 -22.52
N GLU A 251 5.72 -4.48 -21.71
CA GLU A 251 6.84 -3.99 -20.90
C GLU A 251 7.88 -3.49 -21.90
N VAL A 252 7.99 -2.18 -22.01
CA VAL A 252 9.14 -1.57 -22.66
C VAL A 252 10.31 -1.89 -21.73
N GLU A 253 11.00 -3.00 -22.04
CA GLU A 253 12.31 -3.27 -21.45
C GLU A 253 13.14 -2.02 -21.70
N THR A 254 13.38 -1.25 -20.66
CA THR A 254 14.47 -0.28 -20.64
C THR A 254 15.76 -1.08 -20.67
N GLY A 255 16.06 -1.58 -21.86
CA GLY A 255 17.32 -2.23 -22.17
C GLY A 255 18.44 -1.26 -21.88
N SER A 256 19.22 -1.61 -20.87
CA SER A 256 20.52 -1.02 -20.62
C SER A 256 21.34 -1.18 -21.90
N ALA A 257 21.38 -0.13 -22.72
CA ALA A 257 22.19 -0.06 -23.93
C ALA A 257 23.65 -0.01 -23.49
N THR A 258 24.29 -1.16 -23.53
CA THR A 258 25.75 -1.27 -23.55
C THR A 258 26.19 -0.76 -24.91
N SER A 259 26.73 0.46 -24.93
CA SER A 259 27.34 1.09 -26.05
C SER A 259 28.52 0.25 -26.59
N LYS A 260 28.35 -0.41 -27.71
CA LYS A 260 29.47 -0.80 -28.59
C LYS A 260 29.72 0.36 -29.55
N GLN A 261 30.84 1.04 -29.32
CA GLN A 261 31.47 1.91 -30.29
C GLN A 261 31.79 1.09 -31.54
N THR A 262 31.32 1.55 -32.66
CA THR A 262 31.95 1.32 -33.97
C THR A 262 32.15 2.69 -34.60
N GLU A 263 33.42 3.06 -34.66
CA GLU A 263 33.90 4.17 -35.48
C GLU A 263 33.58 3.88 -36.93
N ASP A 264 32.99 4.83 -37.67
CA ASP A 264 33.33 5.05 -39.05
C ASP A 264 33.11 6.51 -39.46
N THR A 265 34.12 6.98 -40.20
CA THR A 265 34.42 8.30 -40.67
C THR A 265 33.53 8.73 -41.86
N GLY A 266 33.25 10.05 -41.99
CA GLY A 266 32.79 10.64 -43.24
C GLY A 266 32.02 11.95 -43.14
N SER A 267 32.67 13.03 -42.95
CA SER A 267 32.90 14.23 -43.77
C SER A 267 31.71 14.97 -44.43
N ILE A 268 31.63 16.29 -44.11
CA ILE A 268 31.33 17.48 -44.99
C ILE A 268 29.81 17.62 -45.38
N ASP A 269 29.13 18.75 -45.28
CA ASP A 269 29.40 20.15 -45.60
C ASP A 269 28.22 21.07 -45.23
N SER A 270 28.54 22.26 -44.92
CA SER A 270 27.95 23.59 -44.87
C SER A 270 26.52 23.88 -45.40
N ARG A 271 25.79 24.75 -44.72
CA ARG A 271 25.36 26.12 -45.08
C ARG A 271 24.12 26.58 -44.36
N GLU A 272 24.28 27.61 -43.60
CA GLU A 272 23.76 28.99 -43.67
C GLU A 272 22.27 29.19 -44.04
N ALA A 273 21.50 29.83 -43.22
CA ALA A 273 21.04 31.24 -43.26
C ALA A 273 19.81 31.42 -42.38
N ALA A 274 19.87 32.24 -41.41
CA ALA A 274 19.52 33.66 -41.27
C ALA A 274 18.02 33.98 -41.07
N GLY A 275 17.76 34.78 -40.04
CA GLY A 275 16.68 35.76 -39.89
C GLY A 275 15.51 35.31 -38.99
N GLY A 276 15.07 36.00 -37.98
CA GLY A 276 15.26 37.33 -37.50
C GLY A 276 14.11 37.68 -36.56
N ASN A 277 14.42 38.40 -35.51
CA ASN A 277 13.63 39.46 -34.89
C ASN A 277 12.21 39.13 -34.33
N GLY A 278 11.85 39.45 -33.14
CA GLY A 278 11.97 40.62 -32.32
C GLY A 278 10.97 40.67 -31.16
N ASN A 279 11.45 41.22 -30.07
CA ASN A 279 10.74 42.08 -29.09
C ASN A 279 9.46 41.58 -28.36
N ASN A 280 9.31 41.59 -27.06
CA ASN A 280 9.47 42.62 -26.04
C ASN A 280 9.10 42.03 -24.68
N ALA A 281 9.88 42.37 -23.67
CA ALA A 281 9.51 42.31 -22.26
C ALA A 281 8.63 43.53 -21.91
N PRO A 282 7.95 43.56 -20.74
CA PRO A 282 8.63 44.24 -19.64
C PRO A 282 8.59 43.53 -18.28
N GLU A 283 9.65 43.80 -17.55
CA GLU A 283 9.85 43.55 -16.15
C GLU A 283 8.89 44.36 -15.27
N GLU A 284 8.44 43.77 -14.18
CA GLU A 284 8.02 44.53 -13.02
C GLU A 284 8.72 44.00 -11.77
N LYS A 285 9.68 44.80 -11.31
CA LYS A 285 10.37 44.68 -10.02
C LYS A 285 9.44 45.19 -8.92
N VAL A 286 9.27 44.41 -7.87
CA VAL A 286 8.91 44.93 -6.55
C VAL A 286 9.92 44.49 -5.53
N ASP A 287 10.65 45.48 -5.07
CA ASP A 287 11.62 45.52 -4.00
C ASP A 287 10.87 45.59 -2.66
N ILE A 288 11.14 44.71 -1.71
CA ILE A 288 10.85 45.00 -0.29
C ILE A 288 11.98 44.46 0.60
N SER A 289 12.53 45.37 1.25
CA SER A 289 13.62 45.45 2.19
C SER A 289 13.62 44.47 3.34
N GLN A 290 14.81 44.07 3.67
CA GLN A 290 15.39 43.55 4.91
C GLN A 290 14.75 44.04 6.22
N GLN A 291 14.56 43.11 7.15
CA GLN A 291 14.89 43.38 8.56
C GLN A 291 15.45 42.12 9.23
N THR A 292 16.66 42.27 9.69
CA THR A 292 17.46 41.35 10.48
C THR A 292 16.97 41.35 11.94
N ALA A 293 16.88 40.16 12.54
CA ALA A 293 17.04 40.05 13.99
C ALA A 293 17.70 38.71 14.35
N THR A 294 18.87 38.86 14.91
CA THR A 294 19.75 37.84 15.49
C THR A 294 19.20 37.26 16.78
N GLY A 295 19.23 35.93 16.90
CA GLY A 295 18.94 35.24 18.16
C GLY A 295 19.61 33.88 18.24
N LYS A 296 20.87 33.86 18.64
CA LYS A 296 21.62 32.64 19.01
C LYS A 296 20.98 31.99 20.24
N LYS A 297 20.61 30.73 20.17
CA LYS A 297 20.63 29.83 21.34
C LYS A 297 21.26 28.50 20.97
N LYS A 298 22.40 28.27 21.56
CA LYS A 298 23.19 27.07 21.67
C LYS A 298 22.40 26.03 22.50
N GLY A 299 22.18 24.83 21.98
CA GLY A 299 21.71 23.67 22.72
C GLY A 299 22.64 22.48 22.44
N MET A 300 23.39 22.18 23.44
CA MET A 300 24.39 21.12 23.57
C MET A 300 23.69 19.74 23.57
N PHE A 301 24.04 18.85 22.65
CA PHE A 301 23.81 17.43 22.80
C PHE A 301 25.08 16.74 23.25
N GLY A 302 25.05 16.30 24.52
CA GLY A 302 26.10 15.51 25.15
C GLY A 302 26.08 14.07 24.64
N SER A 303 27.23 13.65 24.18
CA SER A 303 27.64 12.30 23.88
C SER A 303 27.81 11.52 25.20
N PHE A 304 27.14 10.35 25.30
CA PHE A 304 27.46 9.38 26.34
C PHE A 304 28.10 8.15 25.69
N ILE A 305 29.43 8.11 25.80
CA ILE A 305 30.22 6.89 25.67
C ILE A 305 30.49 6.41 27.09
N GLY A 306 30.15 5.19 27.39
CA GLY A 306 30.48 4.51 28.64
C GLY A 306 30.82 3.07 28.35
N GLY A 307 32.12 2.76 28.34
CA GLY A 307 32.69 1.44 28.21
C GLY A 307 32.60 0.64 29.50
N GLY A 308 32.62 -0.67 29.37
CA GLY A 308 32.73 -1.64 30.46
C GLY A 308 33.30 -2.95 29.98
N THR A 309 34.54 -3.13 30.31
CA THR A 309 35.42 -4.28 30.07
C THR A 309 35.03 -5.50 30.92
N GLY A 310 35.28 -6.69 30.38
CA GLY A 310 35.85 -7.80 31.17
C GLY A 310 35.16 -9.14 31.13
N GLY A 311 35.89 -10.19 30.67
CA GLY A 311 35.67 -11.52 31.15
C GLY A 311 35.86 -12.66 30.15
N LYS A 312 37.11 -13.05 29.93
CA LYS A 312 37.54 -14.30 29.27
C LYS A 312 36.97 -15.54 29.96
N LYS A 313 36.62 -16.57 29.19
CA LYS A 313 37.16 -17.93 29.39
C LYS A 313 36.90 -18.79 28.13
N ALA A 314 38.00 -19.46 27.77
CA ALA A 314 38.14 -20.36 26.64
C ALA A 314 37.94 -21.84 27.07
N GLY A 315 37.68 -22.69 26.07
CA GLY A 315 38.09 -24.07 26.03
C GLY A 315 37.00 -25.07 25.58
N PRO A 316 37.39 -26.25 25.07
CA PRO A 316 38.02 -26.45 23.78
C PRO A 316 37.25 -27.41 22.85
N VAL A 317 37.56 -27.30 21.59
CA VAL A 317 37.66 -28.22 20.45
C VAL A 317 37.27 -29.71 20.64
N THR A 318 36.40 -30.20 19.77
CA THR A 318 36.58 -31.52 19.13
C THR A 318 36.07 -31.49 17.68
N SER A 319 37.02 -31.69 16.79
CA SER A 319 36.86 -31.94 15.37
C SER A 319 36.39 -33.38 15.15
N VAL A 320 35.41 -33.61 14.27
CA VAL A 320 35.31 -34.85 13.50
C VAL A 320 34.97 -34.49 12.06
N ALA A 321 35.91 -34.74 11.18
CA ALA A 321 35.76 -34.76 9.76
C ALA A 321 34.89 -35.95 9.34
N SER A 322 33.94 -35.72 8.45
CA SER A 322 33.38 -36.77 7.62
C SER A 322 33.25 -36.24 6.19
N MET A 323 34.04 -36.83 5.31
CA MET A 323 33.95 -36.77 3.85
C MET A 323 32.63 -37.39 3.41
N GLY A 324 31.95 -36.72 2.47
CA GLY A 324 30.74 -37.26 1.82
C GLY A 324 30.37 -36.45 0.60
N GLN A 325 30.97 -36.77 -0.52
CA GLN A 325 30.51 -36.72 -1.91
C GLN A 325 29.58 -35.57 -2.35
N SER A 326 30.16 -34.69 -3.14
CA SER A 326 29.50 -33.76 -4.07
C SER A 326 28.68 -34.53 -5.10
N LEU A 327 27.36 -34.41 -5.01
CA LEU A 327 26.47 -34.60 -6.13
C LEU A 327 26.07 -33.19 -6.58
N SER A 328 26.64 -32.76 -7.70
CA SER A 328 26.24 -31.56 -8.45
C SER A 328 24.87 -31.79 -9.08
N GLY A 329 23.83 -31.51 -8.31
CA GLY A 329 22.50 -31.28 -8.84
C GLY A 329 22.32 -29.76 -9.02
N GLN A 330 22.48 -29.28 -10.24
CA GLN A 330 21.96 -27.96 -10.61
C GLN A 330 20.46 -28.00 -10.37
N GLY A 331 20.01 -27.43 -9.26
CA GLY A 331 18.61 -27.12 -9.04
C GLY A 331 18.18 -26.09 -10.09
N PRO A 332 16.91 -26.12 -10.55
CA PRO A 332 16.41 -25.18 -11.53
C PRO A 332 16.62 -23.74 -11.03
N SER A 333 17.03 -22.88 -11.97
CA SER A 333 17.24 -21.45 -11.75
C SER A 333 15.99 -20.82 -11.11
N PRO A 334 16.12 -19.83 -10.19
CA PRO A 334 14.98 -19.14 -9.59
C PRO A 334 14.00 -18.49 -10.58
N ALA A 335 14.41 -18.35 -11.84
CA ALA A 335 13.60 -17.79 -12.93
C ALA A 335 12.53 -18.76 -13.48
N ASP A 336 12.65 -20.07 -13.24
CA ASP A 336 11.79 -21.08 -13.88
C ASP A 336 10.58 -21.55 -13.04
N ARG A 337 10.43 -21.09 -11.79
CA ARG A 337 9.29 -21.48 -10.94
C ARG A 337 8.12 -20.51 -11.09
N LYS A 338 7.37 -20.59 -12.20
CA LYS A 338 6.05 -19.95 -12.33
C LYS A 338 5.07 -20.51 -11.30
N GLU A 339 5.25 -21.74 -10.87
CA GLU A 339 4.35 -22.48 -9.96
C GLU A 339 4.23 -21.84 -8.55
N ASP A 340 5.24 -21.05 -8.12
CA ASP A 340 5.24 -20.40 -6.81
C ASP A 340 4.73 -18.94 -6.86
N ARG A 341 4.08 -18.53 -7.94
CA ARG A 341 3.61 -17.15 -8.13
C ARG A 341 2.11 -17.09 -8.34
N ILE A 342 1.50 -16.00 -7.84
CA ILE A 342 0.08 -15.79 -8.03
C ILE A 342 -0.23 -15.37 -9.47
N LYS A 343 -1.31 -15.92 -10.01
CA LYS A 343 -1.88 -15.52 -11.29
C LYS A 343 -2.60 -14.18 -11.12
N PHE A 344 -3.50 -14.06 -10.15
CA PHE A 344 -4.07 -12.82 -9.64
C PHE A 344 -4.88 -13.07 -8.36
N SER A 345 -5.16 -11.99 -7.61
CA SER A 345 -6.03 -12.01 -6.44
C SER A 345 -7.44 -11.56 -6.80
N THR A 346 -8.46 -12.17 -6.20
CA THR A 346 -9.86 -11.77 -6.40
C THR A 346 -10.40 -10.88 -5.28
N PHE A 347 -9.69 -10.80 -4.16
CA PHE A 347 -10.02 -9.92 -3.06
C PHE A 347 -8.75 -9.45 -2.34
N MET A 348 -8.87 -8.42 -1.52
CA MET A 348 -7.79 -7.90 -0.71
C MET A 348 -7.56 -8.74 0.55
N SER A 349 -6.36 -8.69 1.13
CA SER A 349 -6.12 -9.13 2.51
C SER A 349 -6.32 -7.99 3.49
N ALA A 350 -6.73 -8.32 4.71
CA ALA A 350 -6.72 -7.41 5.85
C ALA A 350 -5.92 -8.06 6.98
N GLN A 351 -4.96 -7.35 7.54
CA GLN A 351 -4.05 -7.91 8.54
C GLN A 351 -3.67 -6.89 9.61
N VAL A 352 -3.43 -7.39 10.82
CA VAL A 352 -2.81 -6.61 11.88
C VAL A 352 -1.32 -6.80 11.78
N ARG A 353 -0.61 -5.73 11.42
CA ARG A 353 0.83 -5.79 11.15
C ARG A 353 1.60 -6.32 12.35
N GLY A 354 2.49 -7.29 12.11
CA GLY A 354 3.27 -7.95 13.14
C GLY A 354 2.50 -8.92 14.05
N ARG A 355 1.20 -9.22 13.77
CA ARG A 355 0.38 -10.11 14.60
C ARG A 355 -0.35 -11.16 13.80
N ASN A 356 -1.58 -10.91 13.40
CA ASN A 356 -2.48 -11.88 12.77
C ASN A 356 -3.11 -11.34 11.49
N VAL A 357 -3.55 -12.27 10.63
CA VAL A 357 -4.30 -11.98 9.41
C VAL A 357 -5.78 -12.12 9.72
N LEU A 358 -6.54 -11.05 9.53
CA LEU A 358 -7.98 -11.00 9.72
C LEU A 358 -8.73 -11.64 8.55
N VAL A 359 -8.26 -11.33 7.33
CA VAL A 359 -8.82 -11.85 6.08
C VAL A 359 -7.68 -12.19 5.13
N LYS A 360 -7.59 -13.44 4.68
CA LYS A 360 -6.66 -13.86 3.65
C LYS A 360 -7.20 -13.50 2.27
N ALA A 361 -6.33 -13.01 1.39
CA ALA A 361 -6.70 -12.77 0.00
C ALA A 361 -6.88 -14.09 -0.76
N PRO A 362 -8.02 -14.33 -1.42
CA PRO A 362 -8.18 -15.45 -2.33
C PRO A 362 -7.35 -15.19 -3.59
N VAL A 363 -6.44 -16.09 -3.92
CA VAL A 363 -5.51 -15.95 -5.05
C VAL A 363 -5.61 -17.18 -5.97
N TYR A 364 -5.52 -16.97 -7.26
CA TYR A 364 -5.30 -18.03 -8.24
C TYR A 364 -3.81 -18.12 -8.55
N VAL A 365 -3.33 -19.33 -8.80
CA VAL A 365 -1.93 -19.62 -9.10
C VAL A 365 -1.78 -20.11 -10.54
N TRP A 366 -0.55 -20.05 -11.06
CA TRP A 366 -0.23 -20.64 -12.34
C TRP A 366 -0.20 -22.18 -12.19
N GLU A 367 -0.95 -22.88 -13.03
CA GLU A 367 -0.93 -24.35 -13.17
C GLU A 367 0.16 -24.78 -14.16
#